data_d8e80b25e6ecbe9ee491d1177c42e4c4
#
_entry.id   d8e80b25e6ecbe9ee491d1177c42e4c4
#
_cell.length_a   1.000
_cell.length_b   1.000
_cell.length_c   1.000
_cell.angle_alpha   90.00
_cell.angle_beta   90.00
_cell.angle_gamma   90.00
#
_symmetry.space_group_name_H-M   'P 1'
#
loop_
_entity.id
_entity.type
_entity.pdbx_description
1 polymer ?
#
loop_
_entity_poly.entity_id
_entity_poly.type
_entity_poly.pdbx_seq_one_letter_code
_entity_poly.pdbx_strand_id
1 'polypeptide(L)'
;MASKKIFTKKNLLNPLIFSGIIFANTINVHRIGAVTQENINIPKVISFRSASCGCCKKWINHLRDNGLEVVDNIVEDVSAIKNQYQIPNNLRSCHSAQIANYTIEGHAPLESINKLFSEK
;
A
#
# COMPACT_ATOMS: atom_id res chain seq x y z
N MET A 1 5.74 32.43 -3.08
CA MET A 1 6.27 32.89 -1.78
C MET A 1 6.17 31.77 -0.78
N ALA A 2 7.31 31.16 -0.46
CA ALA A 2 7.40 30.02 0.45
C ALA A 2 7.63 30.51 1.88
N SER A 3 6.73 30.19 2.81
CA SER A 3 6.90 30.51 4.23
C SER A 3 7.56 29.32 4.94
N LYS A 4 8.84 29.45 5.24
CA LYS A 4 9.62 28.56 6.11
C LYS A 4 9.26 28.87 7.58
N LYS A 5 8.62 27.93 8.27
CA LYS A 5 8.54 27.98 9.74
C LYS A 5 9.76 27.25 10.34
N ILE A 6 10.62 28.02 10.96
CA ILE A 6 11.77 27.54 11.73
C ILE A 6 11.29 27.28 13.16
N PHE A 7 11.39 26.01 13.62
CA PHE A 7 11.18 25.67 15.02
C PHE A 7 12.51 25.69 15.76
N THR A 8 12.66 26.65 16.67
CA THR A 8 13.80 26.75 17.57
C THR A 8 13.55 25.88 18.80
N LYS A 9 14.43 24.91 19.03
CA LYS A 9 14.42 24.06 20.22
C LYS A 9 15.07 24.81 21.38
N LYS A 10 14.33 25.16 22.44
CA LYS A 10 14.88 25.71 23.68
C LYS A 10 15.42 24.56 24.54
N ASN A 11 16.73 24.57 24.75
CA ASN A 11 17.40 23.75 25.73
C ASN A 11 17.09 24.28 27.14
N LEU A 12 16.50 23.46 27.99
CA LEU A 12 16.53 23.67 29.43
C LEU A 12 17.41 22.58 30.05
N LEU A 13 18.63 22.99 30.40
CA LEU A 13 19.50 22.24 31.29
C LEU A 13 18.98 22.39 32.71
N ASN A 14 18.81 21.27 33.42
CA ASN A 14 18.73 21.29 34.87
C ASN A 14 19.58 20.13 35.41
N PRO A 15 20.62 20.39 36.23
CA PRO A 15 21.44 19.35 36.81
C PRO A 15 20.97 19.09 38.24
N LEU A 16 20.58 17.87 38.55
CA LEU A 16 20.57 17.39 39.94
C LEU A 16 21.19 15.99 40.01
N ILE A 17 22.32 15.98 40.68
CA ILE A 17 23.14 14.87 41.06
C ILE A 17 22.35 14.02 42.09
N PHE A 18 22.20 12.73 41.81
CA PHE A 18 21.97 11.75 42.87
C PHE A 18 22.85 10.52 42.64
N SER A 19 23.78 10.38 43.57
CA SER A 19 24.67 9.23 43.70
C SER A 19 23.87 8.05 44.27
N GLY A 20 23.85 6.94 43.55
CA GLY A 20 23.26 5.71 44.01
C GLY A 20 23.79 4.52 43.21
N ILE A 21 24.76 3.83 43.73
CA ILE A 21 25.33 2.60 43.20
C ILE A 21 24.28 1.50 43.38
N ILE A 22 23.68 1.01 42.33
CA ILE A 22 22.94 -0.25 42.32
C ILE A 22 23.46 -1.12 41.20
N PHE A 23 23.91 -2.30 41.55
CA PHE A 23 24.29 -3.37 40.63
C PHE A 23 23.14 -3.68 39.68
N ALA A 24 23.24 -3.31 38.46
CA ALA A 24 22.32 -3.69 37.43
C ALA A 24 22.80 -4.93 36.71
N ASN A 25 22.15 -6.05 36.98
CA ASN A 25 22.16 -7.23 36.12
C ASN A 25 21.77 -6.79 34.73
N THR A 26 22.71 -6.78 33.79
CA THR A 26 22.45 -6.56 32.38
C THR A 26 21.80 -7.80 31.78
N ILE A 27 20.49 -7.90 31.89
CA ILE A 27 19.74 -8.78 31.02
C ILE A 27 19.73 -8.09 29.65
N ASN A 28 20.59 -8.58 28.78
CA ASN A 28 20.64 -8.16 27.40
C ASN A 28 19.41 -8.75 26.69
N VAL A 29 18.25 -8.11 26.88
CA VAL A 29 17.06 -8.41 26.11
C VAL A 29 17.35 -7.89 24.70
N HIS A 30 17.71 -8.79 23.82
CA HIS A 30 17.63 -8.54 22.38
C HIS A 30 16.21 -8.11 22.10
N ARG A 31 16.00 -6.81 21.98
CA ARG A 31 14.78 -6.27 21.38
C ARG A 31 14.75 -6.77 19.96
N ILE A 32 14.09 -7.89 19.74
CA ILE A 32 13.56 -8.23 18.43
C ILE A 32 12.67 -7.04 18.08
N GLY A 33 13.17 -6.19 17.19
CA GLY A 33 12.40 -5.04 16.73
C GLY A 33 11.07 -5.57 16.23
N ALA A 34 9.99 -5.22 16.91
CA ALA A 34 8.67 -5.41 16.36
C ALA A 34 8.70 -4.62 15.04
N VAL A 35 8.74 -5.33 13.92
CA VAL A 35 8.49 -4.75 12.61
C VAL A 35 7.06 -4.24 12.71
N THR A 36 6.92 -2.94 12.94
CA THR A 36 5.63 -2.28 12.79
C THR A 36 5.25 -2.47 11.35
N GLN A 37 4.36 -3.42 11.08
CA GLN A 37 3.68 -3.51 9.80
C GLN A 37 2.94 -2.18 9.64
N GLU A 38 3.52 -1.28 8.85
CA GLU A 38 2.80 -0.08 8.42
C GLU A 38 1.51 -0.58 7.78
N ASN A 39 0.40 -0.18 8.35
CA ASN A 39 -0.92 -0.55 7.85
C ASN A 39 -1.16 0.26 6.56
N ILE A 40 -0.68 -0.28 5.44
CA ILE A 40 -0.82 0.33 4.12
C ILE A 40 -2.31 0.29 3.79
N ASN A 41 -2.97 1.43 3.90
CA ASN A 41 -4.38 1.56 3.55
C ASN A 41 -4.51 1.63 2.02
N ILE A 42 -4.72 0.48 1.38
CA ILE A 42 -4.95 0.41 -0.06
C ILE A 42 -6.42 0.71 -0.33
N PRO A 43 -6.73 1.70 -1.18
CA PRO A 43 -8.09 1.99 -1.58
C PRO A 43 -8.76 0.79 -2.27
N LYS A 44 -10.09 0.77 -2.26
CA LYS A 44 -10.90 -0.24 -2.97
C LYS A 44 -10.42 -0.44 -4.41
N VAL A 45 -10.27 -1.69 -4.80
CA VAL A 45 -9.98 -2.11 -6.17
C VAL A 45 -11.28 -2.28 -6.94
N ILE A 46 -11.42 -1.63 -8.08
CA ILE A 46 -12.58 -1.76 -8.97
C ILE A 46 -12.11 -2.47 -10.24
N SER A 47 -12.43 -3.75 -10.38
CA SER A 47 -12.01 -4.58 -11.50
C SER A 47 -13.10 -4.66 -12.57
N PHE A 48 -12.69 -4.72 -13.84
CA PHE A 48 -13.52 -4.91 -15.02
C PHE A 48 -12.99 -6.08 -15.84
N ARG A 49 -13.78 -7.14 -16.00
CA ARG A 49 -13.40 -8.34 -16.74
C ARG A 49 -14.56 -8.95 -17.49
N SER A 50 -14.28 -9.82 -18.45
CA SER A 50 -15.31 -10.67 -19.07
C SER A 50 -15.72 -11.81 -18.13
N ALA A 51 -16.93 -12.32 -18.31
CA ALA A 51 -17.43 -13.46 -17.54
C ALA A 51 -16.57 -14.73 -17.71
N SER A 52 -16.00 -14.93 -18.89
CA SER A 52 -15.16 -16.07 -19.24
C SER A 52 -13.73 -16.03 -18.73
N CYS A 53 -13.27 -14.89 -18.17
CA CYS A 53 -11.89 -14.75 -17.69
C CYS A 53 -11.68 -15.41 -16.33
N GLY A 54 -11.42 -16.72 -16.31
CA GLY A 54 -11.18 -17.49 -15.07
C GLY A 54 -9.92 -17.07 -14.33
N CYS A 55 -8.84 -16.73 -15.05
CA CYS A 55 -7.59 -16.25 -14.44
C CYS A 55 -7.78 -14.88 -13.78
N CYS A 56 -8.61 -14.00 -14.35
CA CYS A 56 -8.96 -12.71 -13.75
C CYS A 56 -9.70 -12.92 -12.41
N LYS A 57 -10.65 -13.87 -12.37
CA LYS A 57 -11.35 -14.22 -11.13
C LYS A 57 -10.40 -14.74 -10.06
N LYS A 58 -9.39 -15.54 -10.43
CA LYS A 58 -8.37 -16.04 -9.50
C LYS A 58 -7.54 -14.90 -8.92
N TRP A 59 -7.15 -13.93 -9.74
CA TRP A 59 -6.42 -12.76 -9.28
C TRP A 59 -7.24 -11.92 -8.31
N ILE A 60 -8.52 -11.68 -8.60
CA ILE A 60 -9.45 -10.96 -7.72
C ILE A 60 -9.56 -11.67 -6.36
N ASN A 61 -9.74 -12.99 -6.37
CA ASN A 61 -9.83 -13.77 -5.14
C ASN A 61 -8.52 -13.68 -4.34
N HIS A 62 -7.37 -13.78 -5.02
CA HIS A 62 -6.06 -13.60 -4.37
C HIS A 62 -5.93 -12.25 -3.67
N LEU A 63 -6.39 -11.15 -4.27
CA LEU A 63 -6.39 -9.84 -3.62
C LEU A 63 -7.31 -9.82 -2.39
N ARG A 64 -8.52 -10.39 -2.49
CA ARG A 64 -9.47 -10.48 -1.38
C ARG A 64 -8.94 -11.32 -0.22
N ASP A 65 -8.32 -12.46 -0.52
CA ASP A 65 -7.73 -13.38 0.48
C ASP A 65 -6.58 -12.69 1.24
N ASN A 66 -5.97 -11.66 0.64
CA ASN A 66 -4.95 -10.82 1.27
C ASN A 66 -5.50 -9.50 1.83
N GLY A 67 -6.80 -9.39 2.04
CA GLY A 67 -7.43 -8.31 2.77
C GLY A 67 -7.79 -7.07 1.96
N LEU A 68 -7.66 -7.08 0.62
CA LEU A 68 -8.09 -5.98 -0.21
C LEU A 68 -9.60 -6.02 -0.48
N GLU A 69 -10.25 -4.88 -0.42
CA GLU A 69 -11.62 -4.74 -0.88
C GLU A 69 -11.66 -4.67 -2.41
N VAL A 70 -12.31 -5.65 -3.06
CA VAL A 70 -12.39 -5.72 -4.53
C VAL A 70 -13.83 -5.79 -4.99
N VAL A 71 -14.24 -4.83 -5.82
CA VAL A 71 -15.48 -4.85 -6.59
C VAL A 71 -15.18 -5.50 -7.95
N ASP A 72 -15.86 -6.60 -8.25
CA ASP A 72 -15.70 -7.37 -9.48
C ASP A 72 -16.83 -7.06 -10.45
N ASN A 73 -16.57 -6.23 -11.45
CA ASN A 73 -17.52 -5.90 -12.50
C ASN A 73 -17.31 -6.81 -13.71
N ILE A 74 -18.32 -7.62 -14.00
CA ILE A 74 -18.38 -8.40 -15.23
C ILE A 74 -18.98 -7.50 -16.30
N VAL A 75 -18.24 -7.29 -17.37
CA VAL A 75 -18.62 -6.44 -18.50
C VAL A 75 -18.59 -7.26 -19.81
N GLU A 76 -19.46 -6.89 -20.75
CA GLU A 76 -19.52 -7.53 -22.07
C GLU A 76 -18.31 -7.13 -22.93
N ASP A 77 -17.96 -5.86 -22.90
CA ASP A 77 -16.83 -5.31 -23.67
C ASP A 77 -15.78 -4.65 -22.78
N VAL A 78 -14.75 -5.41 -22.45
CA VAL A 78 -13.59 -4.91 -21.70
C VAL A 78 -12.81 -3.87 -22.51
N SER A 79 -12.88 -3.91 -23.86
CA SER A 79 -12.18 -2.96 -24.72
C SER A 79 -12.77 -1.55 -24.61
N ALA A 80 -14.09 -1.44 -24.44
CA ALA A 80 -14.75 -0.16 -24.19
C ALA A 80 -14.22 0.49 -22.90
N ILE A 81 -14.06 -0.28 -21.84
CA ILE A 81 -13.46 0.19 -20.58
C ILE A 81 -12.02 0.66 -20.80
N LYS A 82 -11.21 -0.11 -21.53
CA LYS A 82 -9.82 0.26 -21.85
C LYS A 82 -9.71 1.55 -22.67
N ASN A 83 -10.65 1.77 -23.58
CA ASN A 83 -10.72 3.01 -24.36
C ASN A 83 -11.08 4.20 -23.44
N GLN A 84 -12.05 4.02 -22.54
CA GLN A 84 -12.45 5.05 -21.59
C GLN A 84 -11.27 5.48 -20.70
N TYR A 85 -10.46 4.55 -20.25
CA TYR A 85 -9.27 4.82 -19.43
C TYR A 85 -8.02 5.13 -20.27
N GLN A 86 -8.16 5.27 -21.59
CA GLN A 86 -7.09 5.65 -22.52
C GLN A 86 -5.86 4.72 -22.44
N ILE A 87 -6.10 3.43 -22.21
CA ILE A 87 -5.02 2.45 -22.10
C ILE A 87 -4.44 2.18 -23.48
N PRO A 88 -3.12 2.40 -23.70
CA PRO A 88 -2.47 2.11 -24.98
C PRO A 88 -2.60 0.64 -25.38
N ASN A 89 -2.78 0.37 -26.68
CA ASN A 89 -3.03 -0.99 -27.16
C ASN A 89 -1.92 -1.99 -26.79
N ASN A 90 -0.66 -1.54 -26.77
CA ASN A 90 0.49 -2.36 -26.40
C ASN A 90 0.60 -2.70 -24.90
N LEU A 91 -0.22 -2.06 -24.05
CA LEU A 91 -0.26 -2.34 -22.60
C LEU A 91 -1.51 -3.10 -22.19
N ARG A 92 -2.46 -3.35 -23.13
CA ARG A 92 -3.73 -4.01 -22.79
C ARG A 92 -3.55 -5.48 -22.46
N SER A 93 -4.19 -5.91 -21.38
CA SER A 93 -4.24 -7.29 -20.89
C SER A 93 -5.68 -7.83 -20.88
N CYS A 94 -5.94 -8.95 -20.18
CA CYS A 94 -7.25 -9.60 -20.15
C CYS A 94 -8.29 -8.86 -19.31
N HIS A 95 -7.88 -8.03 -18.34
CA HIS A 95 -8.77 -7.20 -17.55
C HIS A 95 -8.08 -5.87 -17.18
N SER A 96 -8.88 -4.94 -16.69
CA SER A 96 -8.42 -3.67 -16.15
C SER A 96 -8.94 -3.49 -14.73
N ALA A 97 -8.21 -2.79 -13.88
CA ALA A 97 -8.69 -2.38 -12.58
C ALA A 97 -8.33 -0.93 -12.27
N GLN A 98 -9.15 -0.28 -11.44
CA GLN A 98 -8.91 1.04 -10.91
C GLN A 98 -8.64 0.95 -9.41
N ILE A 99 -7.58 1.59 -8.95
CA ILE A 99 -7.26 1.73 -7.53
C ILE A 99 -6.91 3.20 -7.30
N ALA A 100 -7.80 3.97 -6.66
CA ALA A 100 -7.70 5.43 -6.58
C ALA A 100 -7.48 6.04 -7.99
N ASN A 101 -6.37 6.75 -8.20
CA ASN A 101 -6.03 7.40 -9.48
C ASN A 101 -5.20 6.52 -10.42
N TYR A 102 -4.98 5.26 -10.07
CA TYR A 102 -4.16 4.35 -10.87
C TYR A 102 -5.01 3.37 -11.66
N THR A 103 -4.63 3.15 -12.91
CA THR A 103 -5.15 2.07 -13.75
C THR A 103 -4.16 0.92 -13.74
N ILE A 104 -4.64 -0.26 -13.41
CA ILE A 104 -3.86 -1.50 -13.35
C ILE A 104 -4.30 -2.39 -14.51
N GLU A 105 -3.36 -2.88 -15.29
CA GLU A 105 -3.62 -3.81 -16.39
C GLU A 105 -3.09 -5.21 -16.06
N GLY A 106 -3.96 -6.23 -16.20
CA GLY A 106 -3.62 -7.62 -15.98
C GLY A 106 -3.40 -7.97 -14.52
N HIS A 107 -2.66 -9.05 -14.29
CA HIS A 107 -2.46 -9.65 -12.97
C HIS A 107 -1.26 -9.02 -12.25
N ALA A 108 -1.34 -7.73 -11.91
CA ALA A 108 -0.29 -7.10 -11.11
C ALA A 108 -0.11 -7.84 -9.77
N PRO A 109 1.13 -8.19 -9.38
CA PRO A 109 1.40 -8.82 -8.09
C PRO A 109 0.97 -7.92 -6.93
N LEU A 110 0.51 -8.52 -5.83
CA LEU A 110 0.11 -7.79 -4.62
C LEU A 110 1.24 -6.90 -4.08
N GLU A 111 2.47 -7.39 -4.13
CA GLU A 111 3.66 -6.64 -3.70
C GLU A 111 3.84 -5.34 -4.49
N SER A 112 3.56 -5.37 -5.81
CA SER A 112 3.63 -4.18 -6.66
C SER A 112 2.52 -3.19 -6.31
N ILE A 113 1.32 -3.67 -5.99
CA ILE A 113 0.21 -2.83 -5.51
C ILE A 113 0.57 -2.23 -4.15
N ASN A 114 1.07 -3.02 -3.20
CA ASN A 114 1.51 -2.55 -1.89
C ASN A 114 2.59 -1.45 -2.03
N LYS A 115 3.58 -1.68 -2.88
CA LYS A 115 4.65 -0.73 -3.14
C LYS A 115 4.13 0.60 -3.68
N LEU A 116 3.18 0.55 -4.63
CA LEU A 116 2.56 1.73 -5.21
C LEU A 116 1.91 2.65 -4.16
N PHE A 117 1.37 2.08 -3.08
CA PHE A 117 0.69 2.84 -2.03
C PHE A 117 1.55 3.13 -0.80
N SER A 118 2.71 2.47 -0.64
CA SER A 118 3.65 2.72 0.44
C SER A 118 4.66 3.83 0.13
N GLU A 119 4.97 4.08 -1.14
CA GLU A 119 6.01 5.03 -1.59
C GLU A 119 5.44 6.43 -1.92
N LYS A 120 4.40 6.90 -1.22
CA LYS A 120 3.81 8.24 -1.42
C LYS A 120 4.42 9.30 -0.53
#